data_472f3cad4ba83d2acc620aa7f958a615
#
_entry.id   472f3cad4ba83d2acc620aa7f958a615
#
_cell.length_a   1.000
_cell.length_b   1.000
_cell.length_c   1.000
_cell.angle_alpha   90.00
_cell.angle_beta   90.00
_cell.angle_gamma   90.00
#
_symmetry.space_group_name_H-M   'P 1'
#
loop_
_entity.id
_entity.type
_entity.pdbx_description
1 polymer ?
#
loop_
_entity_poly.entity_id
_entity_poly.type
_entity_poly.pdbx_seq_one_letter_code
_entity_poly.pdbx_strand_id
1 'polypeptide(L)'
;MRRELVHGGNIYERTDVLLDFSANINPLGMPEGVKKAVTEALSKAVHYPDPLCRKLCQALSTEYQLPAEYFICGNGGADLIYRLVYALRPKKALLTIPTFAEYEEALKQTNTECIF
;
A
#
# COMPACT_ATOMS: atom_id res chain seq x y z
N MET A 1 -18.61 -14.50 14.31
CA MET A 1 -18.51 -13.06 14.52
C MET A 1 -17.46 -12.54 13.55
N ARG A 2 -17.84 -11.78 12.49
CA ARG A 2 -16.84 -11.13 11.62
C ARG A 2 -16.14 -10.07 12.48
N ARG A 3 -14.84 -10.16 12.69
CA ARG A 3 -14.07 -9.01 13.17
C ARG A 3 -14.19 -7.93 12.12
N GLU A 4 -14.77 -6.80 12.46
CA GLU A 4 -14.69 -5.61 11.59
C GLU A 4 -13.22 -5.26 11.44
N LEU A 5 -12.78 -5.12 10.18
CA LEU A 5 -11.46 -4.60 9.86
C LEU A 5 -11.45 -3.13 10.25
N VAL A 6 -10.83 -2.82 11.38
CA VAL A 6 -10.65 -1.45 11.84
C VAL A 6 -9.36 -0.93 11.20
N HIS A 7 -9.51 -0.16 10.12
CA HIS A 7 -8.40 0.61 9.55
C HIS A 7 -8.19 1.91 10.32
N GLY A 8 -6.93 2.31 10.48
CA GLY A 8 -6.60 3.64 10.97
C GLY A 8 -6.99 4.74 9.97
N GLY A 9 -7.01 6.00 10.42
CA GLY A 9 -7.30 7.16 9.57
C GLY A 9 -8.76 7.34 9.19
N ASN A 10 -9.71 6.73 9.92
CA ASN A 10 -11.14 6.97 9.72
C ASN A 10 -11.53 8.36 10.26
N ILE A 11 -11.38 9.37 9.42
CA ILE A 11 -11.75 10.77 9.74
C ILE A 11 -13.23 11.07 9.44
N TYR A 12 -13.95 10.15 8.79
CA TYR A 12 -15.30 10.42 8.27
C TYR A 12 -16.40 10.29 9.33
N GLU A 13 -16.15 9.54 10.39
CA GLU A 13 -17.12 9.29 11.47
C GLU A 13 -16.85 10.10 12.73
N ARG A 14 -15.74 10.88 12.75
CA ARG A 14 -15.32 11.65 13.91
C ARG A 14 -15.10 13.10 13.54
N THR A 15 -15.77 14.00 14.24
CA THR A 15 -15.62 15.47 14.09
C THR A 15 -14.77 16.10 15.19
N ASP A 16 -14.40 15.34 16.20
CA ASP A 16 -13.80 15.80 17.46
C ASP A 16 -12.35 15.33 17.65
N VAL A 17 -11.74 14.68 16.67
CA VAL A 17 -10.37 14.16 16.78
C VAL A 17 -9.38 15.32 16.62
N LEU A 18 -8.67 15.66 17.70
CA LEU A 18 -7.60 16.65 17.70
C LEU A 18 -6.26 16.08 17.21
N LEU A 19 -5.99 14.79 17.50
CA LEU A 19 -4.76 14.10 17.13
C LEU A 19 -5.09 12.67 16.69
N ASP A 20 -4.65 12.28 15.50
CA ASP A 20 -4.80 10.92 14.98
C ASP A 20 -3.43 10.24 14.86
N PHE A 21 -3.22 9.21 15.68
CA PHE A 21 -2.03 8.34 15.64
C PHE A 21 -2.33 6.97 15.03
N SER A 22 -3.50 6.78 14.45
CA SER A 22 -3.91 5.50 13.87
C SER A 22 -3.42 5.26 12.44
N ALA A 23 -2.88 6.30 11.79
CA ALA A 23 -2.34 6.23 10.44
C ALA A 23 -1.06 7.06 10.29
N ASN A 24 -0.12 6.57 9.48
CA ASN A 24 1.12 7.26 9.16
C ASN A 24 0.89 8.32 8.07
N ILE A 25 0.37 9.48 8.47
CA ILE A 25 0.16 10.61 7.58
C ILE A 25 1.29 11.62 7.80
N ASN A 26 1.84 12.17 6.71
CA ASN A 26 2.82 13.24 6.81
C ASN A 26 2.15 14.49 7.43
N PRO A 27 2.55 14.91 8.64
CA PRO A 27 1.94 16.07 9.30
C PRO A 27 2.17 17.39 8.56
N LEU A 28 3.18 17.46 7.70
CA LEU A 28 3.45 18.62 6.83
C LEU A 28 2.58 18.63 5.55
N GLY A 29 1.73 17.59 5.38
CA GLY A 29 0.89 17.45 4.19
C GLY A 29 1.67 17.01 2.95
N MET A 30 1.06 17.24 1.79
CA MET A 30 1.65 16.87 0.50
C MET A 30 2.73 17.89 0.11
N PRO A 31 3.96 17.44 -0.22
CA PRO A 31 5.02 18.34 -0.71
C PRO A 31 4.60 19.13 -1.96
N GLU A 32 5.00 20.38 -2.06
CA GLU A 32 4.63 21.25 -3.19
C GLU A 32 5.10 20.69 -4.54
N GLY A 33 6.28 20.07 -4.60
CA GLY A 33 6.77 19.41 -5.82
C GLY A 33 5.86 18.27 -6.30
N VAL A 34 5.25 17.54 -5.36
CA VAL A 34 4.29 16.46 -5.67
C VAL A 34 2.98 17.06 -6.19
N LYS A 35 2.45 18.11 -5.55
CA LYS A 35 1.24 18.82 -6.02
C LYS A 35 1.41 19.30 -7.44
N LYS A 36 2.54 19.97 -7.73
CA LYS A 36 2.88 20.46 -9.07
C LYS A 36 2.92 19.32 -10.08
N ALA A 37 3.67 18.26 -9.79
CA ALA A 37 3.82 17.10 -10.69
C ALA A 37 2.48 16.42 -10.99
N VAL A 38 1.60 16.25 -9.98
CA VAL A 38 0.25 15.69 -10.17
C VAL A 38 -0.60 16.60 -11.06
N THR A 39 -0.59 17.92 -10.82
CA THR A 39 -1.34 18.88 -11.62
C THR A 39 -0.91 18.87 -13.10
N GLU A 40 0.40 18.84 -13.36
CA GLU A 40 0.95 18.75 -14.71
C GLU A 40 0.63 17.42 -15.41
N ALA A 41 0.51 16.34 -14.63
CA ALA A 41 0.20 15.01 -15.16
C ALA A 41 -1.29 14.81 -15.49
N LEU A 42 -2.20 15.66 -15.00
CA LEU A 42 -3.67 15.50 -15.23
C LEU A 42 -4.03 15.44 -16.72
N SER A 43 -3.36 16.21 -17.58
CA SER A 43 -3.59 16.17 -19.03
C SER A 43 -3.28 14.81 -19.66
N LYS A 44 -2.46 13.98 -19.01
CA LYS A 44 -2.08 12.63 -19.45
C LYS A 44 -3.03 11.55 -18.95
N ALA A 45 -3.98 11.90 -18.08
CA ALA A 45 -4.94 10.94 -17.49
C ALA A 45 -5.95 10.38 -18.52
N VAL A 46 -5.98 10.89 -19.73
CA VAL A 46 -6.73 10.34 -20.87
C VAL A 46 -6.15 9.00 -21.37
N HIS A 47 -4.91 8.70 -21.00
CA HIS A 47 -4.25 7.45 -21.38
C HIS A 47 -4.28 6.44 -20.23
N TYR A 48 -4.32 5.16 -20.58
CA TYR A 48 -4.10 4.11 -19.58
C TYR A 48 -2.71 4.24 -18.95
N PRO A 49 -2.58 3.96 -17.64
CA PRO A 49 -1.27 3.95 -17.00
C PRO A 49 -0.37 2.83 -17.59
N ASP A 50 0.95 3.04 -17.50
CA ASP A 50 1.90 1.99 -17.86
C ASP A 50 1.78 0.81 -16.90
N PRO A 51 1.33 -0.37 -17.34
CA PRO A 51 1.10 -1.51 -16.46
C PRO A 51 2.39 -2.07 -15.84
N LEU A 52 3.55 -1.73 -16.39
CA LEU A 52 4.86 -2.14 -15.90
C LEU A 52 5.53 -1.04 -15.04
N CYS A 53 4.91 0.12 -14.88
CA CYS A 53 5.43 1.26 -14.12
C CYS A 53 6.90 1.59 -14.44
N ARG A 54 7.32 1.46 -15.73
CA ARG A 54 8.73 1.50 -16.15
C ARG A 54 9.48 2.74 -15.69
N LYS A 55 8.84 3.93 -15.79
CA LYS A 55 9.46 5.19 -15.35
C LYS A 55 9.68 5.22 -13.84
N LEU A 56 8.72 4.70 -13.07
CA LEU A 56 8.83 4.63 -11.61
C LEU A 56 9.91 3.63 -11.20
N CYS A 57 9.91 2.42 -11.78
CA CYS A 57 10.94 1.42 -11.51
C CYS A 57 12.34 1.94 -11.86
N GLN A 58 12.49 2.68 -12.97
CA GLN A 58 13.79 3.29 -13.32
C GLN A 58 14.22 4.39 -12.34
N ALA A 59 13.28 5.22 -11.87
CA ALA A 59 13.57 6.23 -10.86
C ALA A 59 13.99 5.60 -9.53
N LEU A 60 13.28 4.55 -9.09
CA LEU A 60 13.64 3.78 -7.90
C LEU A 60 15.00 3.08 -8.06
N SER A 61 15.26 2.51 -9.23
CA SER A 61 16.57 1.91 -9.57
C SER A 61 17.72 2.90 -9.39
N THR A 62 17.54 4.12 -9.85
CA THR A 62 18.54 5.20 -9.69
C THR A 62 18.71 5.61 -8.24
N GLU A 63 17.60 5.80 -7.51
CA GLU A 63 17.62 6.24 -6.11
C GLU A 63 18.26 5.21 -5.18
N TYR A 64 17.85 3.93 -5.33
CA TYR A 64 18.29 2.85 -4.46
C TYR A 64 19.54 2.11 -4.97
N GLN A 65 20.04 2.44 -6.17
CA GLN A 65 21.17 1.78 -6.82
C GLN A 65 20.98 0.26 -6.96
N LEU A 66 19.74 -0.16 -7.27
CA LEU A 66 19.35 -1.54 -7.50
C LEU A 66 18.81 -1.70 -8.93
N PRO A 67 18.91 -2.89 -9.54
CA PRO A 67 18.33 -3.17 -10.86
C PRO A 67 16.83 -2.86 -10.90
N ALA A 68 16.33 -2.28 -12.01
CA ALA A 68 14.92 -1.89 -12.13
C ALA A 68 13.95 -3.07 -12.00
N GLU A 69 14.37 -4.28 -12.35
CA GLU A 69 13.63 -5.53 -12.21
C GLU A 69 13.44 -5.99 -10.77
N TYR A 70 14.09 -5.35 -9.80
CA TYR A 70 13.92 -5.64 -8.37
C TYR A 70 12.74 -4.87 -7.76
N PHE A 71 12.10 -4.00 -8.55
CA PHE A 71 10.97 -3.19 -8.08
C PHE A 71 9.66 -3.67 -8.66
N ILE A 72 8.68 -3.85 -7.80
CA ILE A 72 7.28 -4.11 -8.16
C ILE A 72 6.45 -2.96 -7.61
N CYS A 73 5.63 -2.35 -8.48
CA CYS A 73 4.73 -1.28 -8.11
C CYS A 73 3.28 -1.77 -8.06
N GLY A 74 2.49 -1.20 -7.16
CA GLY A 74 1.08 -1.51 -7.00
C GLY A 74 0.28 -0.32 -6.46
N ASN A 75 -1.02 -0.48 -6.34
CA ASN A 75 -1.92 0.52 -5.77
C ASN A 75 -1.86 0.51 -4.24
N GLY A 76 -0.73 0.96 -3.71
CA GLY A 76 -0.42 0.91 -2.28
C GLY A 76 0.09 -0.45 -1.82
N GLY A 77 0.51 -0.51 -0.54
CA GLY A 77 1.08 -1.72 0.07
C GLY A 77 0.10 -2.89 0.15
N ALA A 78 -1.19 -2.62 0.36
CA ALA A 78 -2.21 -3.67 0.41
C ALA A 78 -2.28 -4.46 -0.90
N ASP A 79 -2.33 -3.78 -2.06
CA ASP A 79 -2.33 -4.47 -3.37
C ASP A 79 -1.12 -5.41 -3.52
N LEU A 80 0.07 -4.97 -3.09
CA LEU A 80 1.29 -5.78 -3.16
C LEU A 80 1.24 -6.98 -2.19
N ILE A 81 0.68 -6.82 -1.00
CA ILE A 81 0.49 -7.91 -0.04
C ILE A 81 -0.40 -8.99 -0.64
N TYR A 82 -1.55 -8.62 -1.21
CA TYR A 82 -2.46 -9.58 -1.84
C TYR A 82 -1.79 -10.28 -3.02
N ARG A 83 -1.11 -9.55 -3.90
CA ARG A 83 -0.38 -10.15 -5.04
C ARG A 83 0.68 -11.14 -4.58
N LEU A 84 1.44 -10.80 -3.55
CA LEU A 84 2.46 -11.67 -2.98
C LEU A 84 1.86 -12.96 -2.43
N VAL A 85 0.79 -12.85 -1.63
CA VAL A 85 0.09 -14.00 -1.05
C VAL A 85 -0.49 -14.89 -2.14
N TYR A 86 -1.12 -14.30 -3.17
CA TYR A 86 -1.64 -15.08 -4.31
C TYR A 86 -0.54 -15.78 -5.13
N ALA A 87 0.62 -15.17 -5.26
CA ALA A 87 1.75 -15.75 -5.98
C ALA A 87 2.38 -16.93 -5.20
N LEU A 88 2.57 -16.75 -3.90
CA LEU A 88 3.24 -17.73 -3.04
C LEU A 88 2.32 -18.85 -2.56
N ARG A 89 1.05 -18.56 -2.31
CA ARG A 89 0.05 -19.48 -1.75
C ARG A 89 0.60 -20.33 -0.60
N PRO A 90 1.11 -19.69 0.47
CA PRO A 90 1.72 -20.41 1.57
C PRO A 90 0.67 -21.27 2.29
N LYS A 91 1.06 -22.43 2.78
CA LYS A 91 0.18 -23.27 3.62
C LYS A 91 0.04 -22.73 5.04
N LYS A 92 1.12 -22.13 5.55
CA LYS A 92 1.20 -21.53 6.88
C LYS A 92 1.94 -20.20 6.81
N ALA A 93 1.54 -19.25 7.63
CA ALA A 93 2.20 -17.96 7.78
C ALA A 93 2.26 -17.57 9.27
N LEU A 94 3.41 -17.07 9.69
CA LEU A 94 3.60 -16.52 11.03
C LEU A 94 3.39 -15.01 10.96
N LEU A 95 2.51 -14.49 11.80
CA LEU A 95 2.22 -13.07 11.94
C LEU A 95 2.57 -12.58 13.35
N THR A 96 3.19 -11.42 13.45
CA THR A 96 3.36 -10.72 14.73
C THR A 96 2.07 -10.02 15.15
N ILE A 97 1.85 -9.86 16.45
CA ILE A 97 0.72 -9.10 16.99
C ILE A 97 1.26 -7.98 17.89
N PRO A 98 0.80 -6.73 17.71
CA PRO A 98 -0.15 -6.24 16.70
C PRO A 98 0.51 -6.08 15.32
N THR A 99 -0.30 -6.21 14.24
CA THR A 99 0.16 -6.02 12.86
C THR A 99 -0.93 -5.39 11.98
N PHE A 100 -0.55 -5.03 10.77
CA PHE A 100 -1.47 -4.49 9.78
C PHE A 100 -2.49 -5.57 9.36
N ALA A 101 -3.77 -5.24 9.44
CA ALA A 101 -4.87 -6.19 9.26
C ALA A 101 -4.86 -6.88 7.88
N GLU A 102 -4.37 -6.19 6.84
CA GLU A 102 -4.33 -6.71 5.47
C GLU A 102 -3.46 -7.96 5.31
N TYR A 103 -2.47 -8.17 6.16
CA TYR A 103 -1.68 -9.42 6.11
C TYR A 103 -2.56 -10.64 6.39
N GLU A 104 -3.33 -10.61 7.48
CA GLU A 104 -4.22 -11.71 7.85
C GLU A 104 -5.33 -11.90 6.80
N GLU A 105 -5.93 -10.80 6.32
CA GLU A 105 -7.01 -10.85 5.34
C GLU A 105 -6.55 -11.41 3.99
N ALA A 106 -5.38 -11.01 3.51
CA ALA A 106 -4.82 -11.56 2.28
C ALA A 106 -4.57 -13.07 2.40
N LEU A 107 -4.01 -13.53 3.54
CA LEU A 107 -3.73 -14.94 3.80
C LEU A 107 -5.02 -15.77 3.88
N LYS A 108 -6.09 -15.25 4.47
CA LYS A 108 -7.40 -15.89 4.50
C LYS A 108 -7.96 -16.16 3.10
N GLN A 109 -7.69 -15.28 2.12
CA GLN A 109 -8.16 -15.47 0.74
C GLN A 109 -7.54 -16.69 0.06
N THR A 110 -6.40 -17.17 0.55
CA THR A 110 -5.72 -18.36 0.02
C THR A 110 -5.84 -19.59 0.94
N ASN A 111 -6.72 -19.53 1.96
CA ASN A 111 -6.89 -20.56 2.98
C ASN A 111 -5.58 -20.90 3.70
N THR A 112 -4.72 -19.92 3.91
CA THR A 112 -3.47 -20.05 4.64
C THR A 112 -3.74 -20.12 6.15
N GLU A 113 -3.14 -21.09 6.85
CA GLU A 113 -3.16 -21.15 8.31
C GLU A 113 -2.29 -20.03 8.89
N CYS A 114 -2.90 -19.10 9.65
CA CYS A 114 -2.18 -18.04 10.34
C CYS A 114 -1.79 -18.49 11.75
N ILE A 115 -0.52 -18.34 12.09
CA ILE A 115 0.07 -18.58 13.42
C ILE A 115 0.46 -17.20 13.97
N PHE A 116 0.14 -16.93 15.25
CA PHE A 116 0.35 -15.65 15.92
C PHE A 116 1.32 -15.82 17.09
#